data_a2084a094515f3a798b6c03246bca1a1
#
_entry.id   a2084a094515f3a798b6c03246bca1a1
#
_cell.length_a   1.000
_cell.length_b   1.000
_cell.length_c   1.000
_cell.angle_alpha   90.00
_cell.angle_beta   90.00
_cell.angle_gamma   90.00
#
_symmetry.space_group_name_H-M   'P 1'
#
loop_
_entity.id
_entity.type
_entity.pdbx_description
1 polymer ?
#
loop_
_entity_poly.entity_id
_entity_poly.type
_entity_poly.pdbx_seq_one_letter_code
_entity_poly.pdbx_strand_id
1 'polypeptide(L)'
;MLRVLVETRPPRARFVPGAEKEPPLYAFLLSTAVIFVAELGDKSQLMAMTFATRYRVRDVLIGITAATALVHLASVGIGYWVGDAFADSQDTIAIVAGVAFLAFAAWTLRGDELTEAEANKAKSATGAAILAVGVAFFLAELGDKTMLATITLATQEGWLGTWIGSTVGMVAADALAIVVGAVLGRHLPERVIKYGAAALFAIFGLVLIAEGLGWF
;
A
#
# COMPACT_ATOMS: atom_id res chain seq x y z
N MET A 1 48.46 -24.24 -20.15
CA MET A 1 48.47 -23.01 -19.38
C MET A 1 47.11 -22.34 -19.57
N LEU A 2 46.10 -22.77 -18.78
CA LEU A 2 44.73 -22.24 -18.84
C LEU A 2 44.65 -20.99 -17.95
N ARG A 3 44.44 -19.81 -18.57
CA ARG A 3 44.09 -18.58 -17.86
C ARG A 3 42.60 -18.68 -17.47
N VAL A 4 42.34 -18.90 -16.19
CA VAL A 4 41.01 -18.72 -15.62
C VAL A 4 40.72 -17.22 -15.64
N LEU A 5 39.83 -16.78 -16.53
CA LEU A 5 39.25 -15.43 -16.49
C LEU A 5 38.31 -15.39 -15.28
N VAL A 6 38.82 -14.87 -14.17
CA VAL A 6 37.97 -14.47 -13.05
C VAL A 6 37.21 -13.23 -13.51
N GLU A 7 35.96 -13.43 -13.91
CA GLU A 7 35.02 -12.35 -14.19
C GLU A 7 34.72 -11.64 -12.88
N THR A 8 35.47 -10.57 -12.60
CA THR A 8 35.18 -9.72 -11.45
C THR A 8 33.92 -8.93 -11.77
N ARG A 9 32.76 -9.35 -11.19
CA ARG A 9 31.57 -8.51 -11.17
C ARG A 9 31.95 -7.12 -10.64
N PRO A 10 31.49 -6.03 -11.27
CA PRO A 10 31.75 -4.69 -10.75
C PRO A 10 31.16 -4.60 -9.33
N PRO A 11 31.83 -3.87 -8.41
CA PRO A 11 31.30 -3.68 -7.07
C PRO A 11 29.91 -3.03 -7.17
N ARG A 12 28.90 -3.73 -6.67
CA ARG A 12 27.52 -3.22 -6.60
C ARG A 12 27.53 -1.93 -5.79
N ALA A 13 26.74 -0.95 -6.22
CA ALA A 13 26.60 0.31 -5.51
C ALA A 13 26.24 0.03 -4.04
N ARG A 14 27.08 0.56 -3.14
CA ARG A 14 26.86 0.43 -1.70
C ARG A 14 25.58 1.20 -1.36
N PHE A 15 24.65 0.58 -0.65
CA PHE A 15 23.50 1.31 -0.09
C PHE A 15 24.00 2.48 0.75
N VAL A 16 23.61 3.68 0.38
CA VAL A 16 23.88 4.89 1.14
C VAL A 16 22.57 5.28 1.80
N PRO A 17 22.47 5.23 3.13
CA PRO A 17 21.27 5.69 3.84
C PRO A 17 20.95 7.12 3.39
N GLY A 18 19.71 7.34 2.88
CA GLY A 18 19.28 8.63 2.34
C GLY A 18 19.61 8.89 0.87
N ALA A 19 20.36 8.03 0.19
CA ALA A 19 20.43 8.07 -1.27
C ALA A 19 19.17 7.42 -1.82
N GLU A 20 18.25 8.20 -2.36
CA GLU A 20 17.09 7.68 -3.07
C GLU A 20 17.60 6.91 -4.29
N LYS A 21 17.34 5.59 -4.33
CA LYS A 21 17.74 4.72 -5.44
C LYS A 21 17.08 5.15 -6.74
N GLU A 22 15.85 5.65 -6.64
CA GLU A 22 15.02 6.10 -7.75
C GLU A 22 14.54 7.54 -7.51
N PRO A 23 14.19 8.29 -8.56
CA PRO A 23 13.63 9.62 -8.41
C PRO A 23 12.41 9.59 -7.48
N PRO A 24 12.22 10.58 -6.57
CA PRO A 24 11.07 10.64 -5.67
C PRO A 24 9.73 10.53 -6.39
N LEU A 25 9.69 10.98 -7.64
CA LEU A 25 8.53 10.88 -8.52
C LEU A 25 8.18 9.43 -8.88
N TYR A 26 9.20 8.58 -9.11
CA TYR A 26 8.96 7.16 -9.40
C TYR A 26 8.34 6.46 -8.19
N ALA A 27 8.96 6.57 -7.02
CA ALA A 27 8.44 6.01 -5.78
C ALA A 27 7.01 6.50 -5.48
N PHE A 28 6.73 7.79 -5.72
CA PHE A 28 5.40 8.38 -5.58
C PHE A 28 4.39 7.76 -6.55
N LEU A 29 4.68 7.72 -7.85
CA LEU A 29 3.75 7.20 -8.85
C LEU A 29 3.50 5.70 -8.66
N LEU A 30 4.56 4.94 -8.37
CA LEU A 30 4.49 3.52 -8.11
C LEU A 30 3.60 3.24 -6.90
N SER A 31 3.90 3.85 -5.76
CA SER A 31 3.14 3.63 -4.53
C SER A 31 1.70 4.10 -4.66
N THR A 32 1.46 5.22 -5.37
CA THR A 32 0.11 5.68 -5.68
C THR A 32 -0.67 4.64 -6.48
N ALA A 33 -0.09 4.12 -7.55
CA ALA A 33 -0.76 3.13 -8.40
C ALA A 33 -1.03 1.82 -7.67
N VAL A 34 -0.01 1.29 -6.97
CA VAL A 34 -0.11 0.02 -6.24
C VAL A 34 -1.17 0.10 -5.14
N ILE A 35 -1.11 1.13 -4.30
CA ILE A 35 -2.04 1.27 -3.18
C ILE A 35 -3.44 1.64 -3.67
N PHE A 36 -3.58 2.51 -4.67
CA PHE A 36 -4.87 2.82 -5.28
C PHE A 36 -5.59 1.55 -5.77
N VAL A 37 -4.89 0.69 -6.52
CA VAL A 37 -5.49 -0.55 -7.05
C VAL A 37 -5.74 -1.56 -5.95
N ALA A 38 -4.84 -1.67 -4.97
CA ALA A 38 -5.01 -2.54 -3.80
C ALA A 38 -6.25 -2.20 -2.98
N GLU A 39 -6.54 -0.90 -2.88
CA GLU A 39 -7.65 -0.36 -2.10
C GLU A 39 -8.99 -0.47 -2.80
N LEU A 40 -9.02 -0.58 -4.15
CA LEU A 40 -10.27 -0.73 -4.89
C LEU A 40 -11.02 -1.99 -4.45
N GLY A 41 -12.29 -1.82 -4.03
CA GLY A 41 -13.15 -2.91 -3.55
C GLY A 41 -12.82 -3.41 -2.14
N ASP A 42 -12.00 -2.68 -1.38
CA ASP A 42 -11.68 -3.01 0.00
C ASP A 42 -12.78 -2.59 0.99
N LYS A 43 -12.72 -3.15 2.20
CA LYS A 43 -13.65 -2.84 3.30
C LYS A 43 -13.64 -1.36 3.71
N SER A 44 -12.49 -0.71 3.62
CA SER A 44 -12.31 0.72 3.88
C SER A 44 -13.21 1.58 3.00
N GLN A 45 -13.36 1.25 1.72
CA GLN A 45 -14.27 1.94 0.81
C GLN A 45 -15.74 1.84 1.24
N LEU A 46 -16.18 0.68 1.73
CA LEU A 46 -17.54 0.51 2.28
C LEU A 46 -17.72 1.34 3.55
N MET A 47 -16.68 1.41 4.38
CA MET A 47 -16.67 2.24 5.58
C MET A 47 -16.69 3.73 5.22
N ALA A 48 -15.90 4.18 4.24
CA ALA A 48 -15.89 5.54 3.73
C ALA A 48 -17.28 5.97 3.21
N MET A 49 -17.92 5.12 2.39
CA MET A 49 -19.28 5.35 1.92
C MET A 49 -20.28 5.44 3.08
N THR A 50 -20.17 4.56 4.07
CA THR A 50 -21.05 4.58 5.26
C THR A 50 -20.92 5.91 6.03
N PHE A 51 -19.71 6.39 6.24
CA PHE A 51 -19.49 7.68 6.88
C PHE A 51 -19.99 8.85 6.02
N ALA A 52 -19.84 8.79 4.70
CA ALA A 52 -20.31 9.82 3.77
C ALA A 52 -21.85 9.96 3.73
N THR A 53 -22.61 8.94 4.18
CA THR A 53 -24.08 9.07 4.38
C THR A 53 -24.46 9.87 5.62
N ARG A 54 -23.53 10.07 6.55
CA ARG A 54 -23.81 10.69 7.88
C ARG A 54 -23.10 12.01 8.09
N TYR A 55 -21.94 12.18 7.47
CA TYR A 55 -21.08 13.34 7.61
C TYR A 55 -20.84 14.01 6.27
N ARG A 56 -20.36 15.25 6.30
CA ARG A 56 -19.95 15.94 5.07
C ARG A 56 -18.76 15.20 4.44
N VAL A 57 -18.81 14.92 3.16
CA VAL A 57 -17.75 14.22 2.41
C VAL A 57 -16.36 14.82 2.67
N ARG A 58 -16.27 16.15 2.74
CA ARG A 58 -15.01 16.84 3.06
C ARG A 58 -14.44 16.42 4.40
N ASP A 59 -15.28 16.35 5.45
CA ASP A 59 -14.83 16.00 6.80
C ASP A 59 -14.44 14.51 6.87
N VAL A 60 -15.14 13.66 6.12
CA VAL A 60 -14.79 12.24 5.94
C VAL A 60 -13.43 12.12 5.29
N LEU A 61 -13.18 12.79 4.15
CA LEU A 61 -11.90 12.73 3.45
C LEU A 61 -10.74 13.29 4.29
N ILE A 62 -10.96 14.34 5.07
CA ILE A 62 -9.92 14.85 5.99
C ILE A 62 -9.59 13.79 7.06
N GLY A 63 -10.60 13.15 7.66
CA GLY A 63 -10.39 12.09 8.65
C GLY A 63 -9.64 10.89 8.07
N ILE A 64 -10.04 10.43 6.88
CA ILE A 64 -9.35 9.36 6.14
C ILE A 64 -7.90 9.77 5.87
N THR A 65 -7.67 10.95 5.30
CA THR A 65 -6.33 11.43 4.97
C THR A 65 -5.42 11.47 6.19
N ALA A 66 -5.91 11.99 7.32
CA ALA A 66 -5.13 12.07 8.55
C ALA A 66 -4.77 10.67 9.09
N ALA A 67 -5.73 9.75 9.12
CA ALA A 67 -5.53 8.38 9.59
C ALA A 67 -4.53 7.63 8.69
N THR A 68 -4.77 7.65 7.38
CA THR A 68 -3.93 6.99 6.39
C THR A 68 -2.51 7.56 6.40
N ALA A 69 -2.36 8.88 6.44
CA ALA A 69 -1.04 9.50 6.50
C ALA A 69 -0.24 9.02 7.72
N LEU A 70 -0.88 8.88 8.89
CA LEU A 70 -0.23 8.39 10.11
C LEU A 70 0.15 6.90 10.01
N VAL A 71 -0.77 6.04 9.55
CA VAL A 71 -0.51 4.61 9.37
C VAL A 71 0.60 4.39 8.35
N HIS A 72 0.53 5.06 7.21
CA HIS A 72 1.55 4.93 6.15
C HIS A 72 2.90 5.55 6.56
N LEU A 73 2.91 6.60 7.38
CA LEU A 73 4.16 7.13 7.93
C LEU A 73 4.86 6.11 8.83
N ALA A 74 4.10 5.45 9.70
CA ALA A 74 4.62 4.37 10.52
C ALA A 74 5.09 3.19 9.66
N SER A 75 4.33 2.82 8.64
CA SER A 75 4.67 1.76 7.68
C SER A 75 5.98 2.03 6.96
N VAL A 76 6.13 3.24 6.44
CA VAL A 76 7.35 3.67 5.75
C VAL A 76 8.53 3.72 6.71
N GLY A 77 8.33 4.17 7.96
CA GLY A 77 9.37 4.13 8.98
C GLY A 77 9.87 2.71 9.25
N ILE A 78 8.96 1.74 9.37
CA ILE A 78 9.29 0.32 9.54
C ILE A 78 10.01 -0.21 8.29
N GLY A 79 9.47 0.01 7.10
CA GLY A 79 10.04 -0.47 5.84
C GLY A 79 11.43 0.10 5.58
N TYR A 80 11.62 1.39 5.81
CA TYR A 80 12.91 2.04 5.68
C TYR A 80 13.94 1.46 6.65
N TRP A 81 13.56 1.28 7.93
CA TRP A 81 14.44 0.67 8.94
C TRP A 81 14.81 -0.77 8.58
N VAL A 82 13.87 -1.58 8.08
CA VAL A 82 14.16 -2.94 7.60
C VAL A 82 15.10 -2.89 6.39
N GLY A 83 14.85 -2.02 5.43
CA GLY A 83 15.70 -1.85 4.24
C GLY A 83 17.13 -1.45 4.61
N ASP A 84 17.29 -0.56 5.59
CA ASP A 84 18.61 -0.12 6.09
C ASP A 84 19.32 -1.22 6.89
N ALA A 85 18.61 -1.90 7.78
CA ALA A 85 19.17 -2.97 8.61
C ALA A 85 19.72 -4.14 7.78
N PHE A 86 19.19 -4.38 6.58
CA PHE A 86 19.59 -5.43 5.66
C PHE A 86 20.20 -4.88 4.35
N ALA A 87 20.83 -3.72 4.42
CA ALA A 87 21.38 -3.03 3.25
C ALA A 87 22.38 -3.89 2.44
N ASP A 88 23.13 -4.76 3.11
CA ASP A 88 24.09 -5.68 2.46
C ASP A 88 23.40 -6.92 1.83
N SER A 89 22.10 -7.06 1.98
CA SER A 89 21.31 -8.23 1.55
C SER A 89 20.15 -7.83 0.64
N GLN A 90 20.35 -6.86 -0.24
CA GLN A 90 19.29 -6.29 -1.09
C GLN A 90 18.59 -7.34 -1.97
N ASP A 91 19.35 -8.31 -2.49
CA ASP A 91 18.78 -9.42 -3.26
C ASP A 91 17.81 -10.25 -2.41
N THR A 92 18.17 -10.50 -1.15
CA THR A 92 17.30 -11.23 -0.21
C THR A 92 16.05 -10.41 0.13
N ILE A 93 16.19 -9.10 0.36
CA ILE A 93 15.04 -8.21 0.60
C ILE A 93 14.10 -8.21 -0.60
N ALA A 94 14.63 -8.11 -1.83
CA ALA A 94 13.82 -8.14 -3.04
C ALA A 94 13.02 -9.45 -3.15
N ILE A 95 13.64 -10.61 -2.88
CA ILE A 95 12.96 -11.90 -2.87
C ILE A 95 11.87 -11.94 -1.78
N VAL A 96 12.18 -11.51 -0.55
CA VAL A 96 11.22 -11.50 0.57
C VAL A 96 10.06 -10.56 0.27
N ALA A 97 10.33 -9.36 -0.25
CA ALA A 97 9.33 -8.40 -0.70
C ALA A 97 8.44 -9.00 -1.79
N GLY A 98 9.05 -9.66 -2.78
CA GLY A 98 8.32 -10.34 -3.84
C GLY A 98 7.40 -11.45 -3.35
N VAL A 99 7.87 -12.26 -2.39
CA VAL A 99 7.03 -13.29 -1.72
C VAL A 99 5.89 -12.64 -0.95
N ALA A 100 6.13 -11.51 -0.26
CA ALA A 100 5.08 -10.77 0.43
C ALA A 100 4.01 -10.26 -0.55
N PHE A 101 4.39 -9.74 -1.72
CA PHE A 101 3.44 -9.33 -2.76
C PHE A 101 2.64 -10.52 -3.33
N LEU A 102 3.23 -11.70 -3.48
CA LEU A 102 2.48 -12.91 -3.86
C LEU A 102 1.48 -13.32 -2.76
N ALA A 103 1.85 -13.17 -1.49
CA ALA A 103 0.93 -13.39 -0.38
C ALA A 103 -0.22 -12.36 -0.38
N PHE A 104 0.04 -11.08 -0.70
CA PHE A 104 -1.01 -10.06 -0.86
C PHE A 104 -1.93 -10.37 -2.04
N ALA A 105 -1.39 -10.89 -3.16
CA ALA A 105 -2.22 -11.37 -4.27
C ALA A 105 -3.20 -12.47 -3.82
N ALA A 106 -2.72 -13.46 -3.08
CA ALA A 106 -3.55 -14.53 -2.54
C ALA A 106 -4.57 -14.00 -1.51
N TRP A 107 -4.16 -13.08 -0.64
CA TRP A 107 -5.06 -12.42 0.32
C TRP A 107 -6.17 -11.66 -0.41
N THR A 108 -5.81 -10.84 -1.41
CA THR A 108 -6.78 -10.08 -2.21
C THR A 108 -7.81 -11.00 -2.87
N LEU A 109 -7.41 -12.18 -3.36
CA LEU A 109 -8.34 -13.17 -3.90
C LEU A 109 -9.29 -13.77 -2.85
N ARG A 110 -8.87 -13.80 -1.59
CA ARG A 110 -9.73 -14.25 -0.50
C ARG A 110 -10.89 -13.26 -0.24
N GLY A 111 -10.63 -11.97 -0.47
CA GLY A 111 -11.56 -10.87 -0.20
C GLY A 111 -11.48 -10.40 1.25
N ASP A 112 -11.73 -9.13 1.43
CA ASP A 112 -11.89 -8.49 2.73
C ASP A 112 -13.35 -8.03 2.84
N GLU A 113 -14.05 -8.52 3.86
CA GLU A 113 -15.41 -8.10 4.16
C GLU A 113 -15.40 -7.19 5.38
N LEU A 114 -16.24 -6.15 5.33
CA LEU A 114 -16.45 -5.29 6.48
C LEU A 114 -17.11 -6.11 7.60
N THR A 115 -16.43 -6.26 8.72
CA THR A 115 -16.98 -6.98 9.85
C THR A 115 -18.16 -6.23 10.47
N GLU A 116 -19.09 -6.94 11.10
CA GLU A 116 -20.21 -6.32 11.83
C GLU A 116 -19.72 -5.32 12.88
N ALA A 117 -18.58 -5.59 13.52
CA ALA A 117 -17.99 -4.70 14.51
C ALA A 117 -17.49 -3.39 13.87
N GLU A 118 -16.84 -3.44 12.72
CA GLU A 118 -16.39 -2.26 11.96
C GLU A 118 -17.59 -1.48 11.41
N ALA A 119 -18.59 -2.16 10.84
CA ALA A 119 -19.82 -1.54 10.39
C ALA A 119 -20.58 -0.85 11.53
N ASN A 120 -20.65 -1.46 12.70
CA ASN A 120 -21.31 -0.88 13.88
C ASN A 120 -20.50 0.29 14.45
N LYS A 121 -19.17 0.25 14.46
CA LYS A 121 -18.33 1.40 14.83
C LYS A 121 -18.57 2.58 13.90
N ALA A 122 -18.60 2.35 12.58
CA ALA A 122 -18.90 3.40 11.63
C ALA A 122 -20.31 3.98 11.82
N LYS A 123 -21.29 3.14 12.14
CA LYS A 123 -22.68 3.57 12.39
C LYS A 123 -22.87 4.27 13.73
N SER A 124 -22.14 3.89 14.77
CA SER A 124 -22.27 4.42 16.14
C SER A 124 -21.32 5.57 16.46
N ALA A 125 -20.40 5.90 15.56
CA ALA A 125 -19.43 6.97 15.76
C ALA A 125 -20.15 8.29 16.05
N THR A 126 -19.85 8.88 17.21
CA THR A 126 -20.39 10.17 17.68
C THR A 126 -19.24 11.12 17.94
N GLY A 127 -19.47 12.41 17.76
CA GLY A 127 -18.47 13.44 17.98
C GLY A 127 -18.11 14.23 16.72
N ALA A 128 -16.96 14.90 16.74
CA ALA A 128 -16.46 15.61 15.56
C ALA A 128 -16.21 14.62 14.42
N ALA A 129 -16.83 14.83 13.27
CA ALA A 129 -16.79 13.91 12.13
C ALA A 129 -15.35 13.49 11.76
N ILE A 130 -14.42 14.44 11.68
CA ILE A 130 -13.01 14.19 11.36
C ILE A 130 -12.38 13.23 12.35
N LEU A 131 -12.60 13.42 13.67
CA LEU A 131 -12.01 12.55 14.69
C LEU A 131 -12.64 11.15 14.67
N ALA A 132 -13.97 11.08 14.54
CA ALA A 132 -14.67 9.80 14.49
C ALA A 132 -14.24 8.94 13.30
N VAL A 133 -14.16 9.56 12.12
CA VAL A 133 -13.67 8.91 10.90
C VAL A 133 -12.18 8.56 11.03
N GLY A 134 -11.36 9.50 11.48
CA GLY A 134 -9.92 9.29 11.61
C GLY A 134 -9.59 8.13 12.55
N VAL A 135 -10.21 8.05 13.72
CA VAL A 135 -9.99 6.93 14.66
C VAL A 135 -10.48 5.61 14.08
N ALA A 136 -11.64 5.58 13.43
CA ALA A 136 -12.17 4.36 12.84
C ALA A 136 -11.26 3.83 11.71
N PHE A 137 -10.83 4.70 10.81
CA PHE A 137 -9.88 4.35 9.73
C PHE A 137 -8.52 3.95 10.28
N PHE A 138 -7.96 4.71 11.20
CA PHE A 138 -6.69 4.36 11.82
C PHE A 138 -6.69 2.93 12.39
N LEU A 139 -7.74 2.56 13.11
CA LEU A 139 -7.87 1.22 13.69
C LEU A 139 -8.14 0.13 12.65
N ALA A 140 -8.86 0.45 11.57
CA ALA A 140 -9.15 -0.50 10.50
C ALA A 140 -7.92 -0.80 9.63
N GLU A 141 -7.06 0.23 9.42
CA GLU A 141 -5.86 0.13 8.60
C GLU A 141 -4.66 -0.50 9.33
N LEU A 142 -4.69 -0.57 10.68
CA LEU A 142 -3.62 -1.22 11.43
C LEU A 142 -3.59 -2.72 11.12
N GLY A 143 -2.48 -3.16 10.48
CA GLY A 143 -2.27 -4.56 10.11
C GLY A 143 -3.00 -5.00 8.85
N ASP A 144 -3.63 -4.07 8.13
CA ASP A 144 -4.26 -4.37 6.84
C ASP A 144 -3.24 -4.58 5.71
N LYS A 145 -3.70 -5.12 4.58
CA LYS A 145 -2.87 -5.42 3.41
C LYS A 145 -2.16 -4.20 2.84
N THR A 146 -2.80 -3.02 2.87
CA THR A 146 -2.23 -1.77 2.37
C THR A 146 -1.13 -1.23 3.28
N MET A 147 -1.27 -1.37 4.60
CA MET A 147 -0.19 -1.10 5.55
C MET A 147 1.03 -1.98 5.26
N LEU A 148 0.84 -3.29 5.11
CA LEU A 148 1.92 -4.23 4.84
C LEU A 148 2.54 -4.02 3.46
N ALA A 149 1.73 -3.71 2.43
CA ALA A 149 2.23 -3.37 1.10
C ALA A 149 3.07 -2.08 1.13
N THR A 150 2.66 -1.07 1.90
CA THR A 150 3.43 0.18 2.08
C THR A 150 4.76 -0.08 2.79
N ILE A 151 4.80 -0.94 3.82
CA ILE A 151 6.04 -1.39 4.46
C ILE A 151 6.96 -2.01 3.40
N THR A 152 6.42 -2.94 2.61
CA THR A 152 7.19 -3.67 1.59
C THR A 152 7.73 -2.74 0.51
N LEU A 153 6.93 -1.80 -0.01
CA LEU A 153 7.40 -0.77 -0.95
C LEU A 153 8.53 0.07 -0.36
N ALA A 154 8.41 0.47 0.90
CA ALA A 154 9.42 1.32 1.55
C ALA A 154 10.75 0.61 1.84
N THR A 155 10.83 -0.73 1.74
CA THR A 155 12.12 -1.44 1.78
C THR A 155 12.93 -1.26 0.49
N GLN A 156 12.27 -0.97 -0.63
CA GLN A 156 12.86 -0.88 -1.96
C GLN A 156 12.97 0.55 -2.46
N GLU A 157 11.97 1.37 -2.13
CA GLU A 157 11.76 2.70 -2.68
C GLU A 157 12.10 3.83 -1.69
N GLY A 158 12.20 5.06 -2.20
CA GLY A 158 12.42 6.26 -1.39
C GLY A 158 11.25 6.53 -0.44
N TRP A 159 11.56 6.77 0.84
CA TRP A 159 10.57 6.89 1.93
C TRP A 159 9.52 7.99 1.69
N LEU A 160 9.93 9.17 1.20
CA LEU A 160 9.03 10.31 1.03
C LEU A 160 8.04 10.06 -0.12
N GLY A 161 8.53 9.56 -1.25
CA GLY A 161 7.69 9.21 -2.41
C GLY A 161 6.69 8.11 -2.03
N THR A 162 7.14 7.08 -1.33
CA THR A 162 6.29 5.98 -0.86
C THR A 162 5.22 6.47 0.12
N TRP A 163 5.58 7.30 1.10
CA TRP A 163 4.61 7.84 2.06
C TRP A 163 3.52 8.67 1.41
N ILE A 164 3.93 9.66 0.60
CA ILE A 164 2.96 10.56 -0.06
C ILE A 164 2.14 9.77 -1.08
N GLY A 165 2.80 8.93 -1.89
CA GLY A 165 2.16 8.14 -2.93
C GLY A 165 1.13 7.16 -2.38
N SER A 166 1.49 6.38 -1.37
CA SER A 166 0.57 5.43 -0.74
C SER A 166 -0.63 6.13 -0.09
N THR A 167 -0.39 7.27 0.58
CA THR A 167 -1.47 8.08 1.16
C THR A 167 -2.42 8.63 0.10
N VAL A 168 -1.87 9.20 -0.98
CA VAL A 168 -2.68 9.71 -2.09
C VAL A 168 -3.45 8.60 -2.78
N GLY A 169 -2.83 7.45 -3.02
CA GLY A 169 -3.45 6.29 -3.64
C GLY A 169 -4.69 5.83 -2.88
N MET A 170 -4.56 5.65 -1.57
CA MET A 170 -5.65 5.24 -0.70
C MET A 170 -6.79 6.26 -0.65
N VAL A 171 -6.46 7.53 -0.37
CA VAL A 171 -7.46 8.59 -0.30
C VAL A 171 -8.19 8.77 -1.63
N ALA A 172 -7.50 8.61 -2.76
CA ALA A 172 -8.11 8.68 -4.09
C ALA A 172 -9.08 7.51 -4.34
N ALA A 173 -8.74 6.30 -3.90
CA ALA A 173 -9.61 5.13 -4.02
C ALA A 173 -10.88 5.28 -3.18
N ASP A 174 -10.76 5.75 -1.93
CA ASP A 174 -11.90 6.00 -1.05
C ASP A 174 -12.79 7.14 -1.57
N ALA A 175 -12.16 8.22 -2.06
CA ALA A 175 -12.91 9.34 -2.67
C ALA A 175 -13.67 8.86 -3.91
N LEU A 176 -13.06 8.03 -4.75
CA LEU A 176 -13.73 7.43 -5.90
C LEU A 176 -14.94 6.59 -5.47
N ALA A 177 -14.79 5.77 -4.43
CA ALA A 177 -15.89 4.95 -3.91
C ALA A 177 -17.05 5.80 -3.39
N ILE A 178 -16.76 6.87 -2.64
CA ILE A 178 -17.78 7.82 -2.16
C ILE A 178 -18.53 8.45 -3.35
N VAL A 179 -17.83 8.92 -4.37
CA VAL A 179 -18.42 9.55 -5.55
C VAL A 179 -19.27 8.55 -6.34
N VAL A 180 -18.72 7.36 -6.61
CA VAL A 180 -19.43 6.30 -7.34
C VAL A 180 -20.67 5.85 -6.57
N GLY A 181 -20.55 5.65 -5.25
CA GLY A 181 -21.67 5.29 -4.39
C GLY A 181 -22.77 6.36 -4.39
N ALA A 182 -22.39 7.65 -4.30
CA ALA A 182 -23.35 8.76 -4.30
C ALA A 182 -24.06 8.97 -5.66
N VAL A 183 -23.32 8.82 -6.78
CA VAL A 183 -23.85 9.12 -8.12
C VAL A 183 -24.59 7.93 -8.73
N LEU A 184 -24.05 6.73 -8.59
CA LEU A 184 -24.56 5.55 -9.28
C LEU A 184 -25.44 4.66 -8.40
N GLY A 185 -25.43 4.86 -7.07
CA GLY A 185 -26.11 3.98 -6.12
C GLY A 185 -25.67 2.51 -6.24
N ARG A 186 -24.50 2.26 -6.82
CA ARG A 186 -23.96 0.95 -7.14
C ARG A 186 -22.59 0.79 -6.52
N HIS A 187 -22.30 -0.43 -6.07
CA HIS A 187 -20.96 -0.83 -5.68
C HIS A 187 -20.09 -0.97 -6.93
N LEU A 188 -18.81 -0.73 -6.78
CA LEU A 188 -17.82 -1.02 -7.82
C LEU A 188 -17.86 -2.53 -8.18
N PRO A 189 -17.50 -2.92 -9.43
CA PRO A 189 -17.55 -4.32 -9.85
C PRO A 189 -16.47 -5.16 -9.15
N GLU A 190 -16.75 -5.58 -7.92
CA GLU A 190 -15.84 -6.23 -6.99
C GLU A 190 -14.98 -7.34 -7.62
N ARG A 191 -15.58 -8.19 -8.48
CA ARG A 191 -14.84 -9.28 -9.12
C ARG A 191 -13.71 -8.78 -10.01
N VAL A 192 -14.00 -7.80 -10.87
CA VAL A 192 -13.02 -7.26 -11.83
C VAL A 192 -11.87 -6.60 -11.07
N ILE A 193 -12.21 -5.83 -10.04
CA ILE A 193 -11.25 -5.11 -9.21
C ILE A 193 -10.38 -6.08 -8.42
N LYS A 194 -10.99 -7.05 -7.77
CA LYS A 194 -10.32 -8.10 -7.00
C LYS A 194 -9.29 -8.87 -7.84
N TYR A 195 -9.67 -9.33 -9.03
CA TYR A 195 -8.74 -10.03 -9.92
C TYR A 195 -7.68 -9.08 -10.49
N GLY A 196 -8.02 -7.83 -10.79
CA GLY A 196 -7.07 -6.83 -11.25
C GLY A 196 -6.01 -6.49 -10.20
N ALA A 197 -6.42 -6.27 -8.95
CA ALA A 197 -5.51 -6.01 -7.84
C ALA A 197 -4.61 -7.23 -7.55
N ALA A 198 -5.19 -8.44 -7.52
CA ALA A 198 -4.41 -9.67 -7.32
C ALA A 198 -3.38 -9.90 -8.45
N ALA A 199 -3.75 -9.63 -9.70
CA ALA A 199 -2.83 -9.72 -10.83
C ALA A 199 -1.69 -8.69 -10.70
N LEU A 200 -1.99 -7.45 -10.31
CA LEU A 200 -0.98 -6.42 -10.08
C LEU A 200 0.02 -6.86 -9.00
N PHE A 201 -0.45 -7.30 -7.84
CA PHE A 201 0.40 -7.82 -6.78
C PHE A 201 1.24 -9.02 -7.24
N ALA A 202 0.66 -9.95 -8.00
CA ALA A 202 1.38 -11.11 -8.52
C ALA A 202 2.50 -10.69 -9.49
N ILE A 203 2.23 -9.79 -10.43
CA ILE A 203 3.23 -9.27 -11.37
C ILE A 203 4.36 -8.60 -10.60
N PHE A 204 4.03 -7.72 -9.65
CA PHE A 204 5.01 -7.03 -8.82
C PHE A 204 5.88 -8.03 -8.03
N GLY A 205 5.25 -9.01 -7.39
CA GLY A 205 5.94 -10.04 -6.65
C GLY A 205 6.93 -10.85 -7.51
N LEU A 206 6.52 -11.21 -8.72
CA LEU A 206 7.38 -11.94 -9.66
C LEU A 206 8.55 -11.08 -10.17
N VAL A 207 8.33 -9.80 -10.45
CA VAL A 207 9.39 -8.87 -10.86
C VAL A 207 10.44 -8.74 -9.76
N LEU A 208 10.05 -8.51 -8.51
CA LEU A 208 10.97 -8.40 -7.38
C LEU A 208 11.75 -9.70 -7.12
N ILE A 209 11.11 -10.86 -7.28
CA ILE A 209 11.81 -12.15 -7.15
C ILE A 209 12.83 -12.29 -8.28
N ALA A 210 12.47 -11.95 -9.51
CA ALA A 210 13.38 -12.03 -10.66
C ALA A 210 14.58 -11.08 -10.50
N GLU A 211 14.36 -9.86 -9.98
CA GLU A 211 15.43 -8.92 -9.63
C GLU A 211 16.35 -9.51 -8.55
N GLY A 212 15.80 -10.02 -7.46
CA GLY A 212 16.57 -10.62 -6.37
C GLY A 212 17.35 -11.88 -6.78
N LEU A 213 16.89 -12.60 -7.82
CA LEU A 213 17.59 -13.73 -8.41
C LEU A 213 18.64 -13.28 -9.45
N GLY A 214 18.71 -11.99 -9.79
CA GLY A 214 19.66 -11.43 -10.75
C GLY A 214 19.36 -11.83 -12.20
N TRP A 215 18.08 -11.96 -12.57
CA TRP A 215 17.68 -12.31 -13.94
C TRP A 215 17.73 -11.10 -14.87
N PHE A 216 17.76 -9.88 -14.36
CA PHE A 216 17.98 -8.62 -15.10
C PHE A 216 18.60 -7.53 -14.21
#